data_ef9cd28bcd31deb0913df40b781c505d
#
_entry.id   ef9cd28bcd31deb0913df40b781c505d
#
_cell.length_a   1.000
_cell.length_b   1.000
_cell.length_c   1.000
_cell.angle_alpha   90.00
_cell.angle_beta   90.00
_cell.angle_gamma   90.00
#
_symmetry.space_group_name_H-M   'P 1'
#
loop_
_entity.id
_entity.type
_entity.pdbx_description
1 polymer ?
#
loop_
_entity_poly.entity_id
_entity_poly.type
_entity_poly.pdbx_seq_one_letter_code
_entity_poly.pdbx_strand_id
1 'polypeptide(L)'
;FTAFAVCSLLEKYFPDLVDLRFTAKMEQTLDHISTGEVDWIPYLREFYLGDNGLDTQVRQQEDRIDPAEAKTVELENLPVKVRIGKFGPYLEAENNGDTVTASIPQNLTPSDLDPAQVEVLLKQKTEGPEKLGMHPETGEPIYLLIGSYGPYVQLGDKTDDNPKPKRASLPKGLKKEDVTLETA
;
A
#
# COMPACT_ATOMS: atom_id res chain seq x y z
N PHE A 1 -1.90 2.47 -3.17
CA PHE A 1 -0.54 2.70 -2.68
C PHE A 1 0.50 2.36 -3.75
N THR A 2 0.48 1.17 -4.36
CA THR A 2 1.47 0.78 -5.38
C THR A 2 1.50 1.76 -6.56
N ALA A 3 0.34 2.21 -7.04
CA ALA A 3 0.28 3.19 -8.12
C ALA A 3 0.97 4.51 -7.75
N PHE A 4 0.81 4.99 -6.51
CA PHE A 4 1.51 6.19 -6.04
C PHE A 4 3.03 6.00 -6.06
N ALA A 5 3.53 4.86 -5.56
CA ALA A 5 4.97 4.57 -5.59
C ALA A 5 5.51 4.53 -7.03
N VAL A 6 4.78 3.91 -7.96
CA VAL A 6 5.16 3.86 -9.38
C VAL A 6 5.14 5.25 -10.01
N CYS A 7 4.10 6.05 -9.77
CA CYS A 7 4.05 7.42 -10.30
C CYS A 7 5.22 8.26 -9.78
N SER A 8 5.48 8.23 -8.47
CA SER A 8 6.60 8.97 -7.87
C SER A 8 7.96 8.54 -8.44
N LEU A 9 8.16 7.24 -8.67
CA LEU A 9 9.37 6.72 -9.31
C LEU A 9 9.50 7.24 -10.75
N LEU A 10 8.42 7.19 -11.54
CA LEU A 10 8.44 7.65 -12.92
C LEU A 10 8.66 9.16 -13.00
N GLU A 11 7.97 9.94 -12.18
CA GLU A 11 8.14 11.41 -12.12
C GLU A 11 9.57 11.81 -11.76
N LYS A 12 10.21 11.06 -10.85
CA LYS A 12 11.57 11.38 -10.41
C LYS A 12 12.65 10.96 -11.40
N TYR A 13 12.57 9.76 -11.97
CA TYR A 13 13.64 9.17 -12.76
C TYR A 13 13.36 9.15 -14.27
N PHE A 14 12.10 9.28 -14.68
CA PHE A 14 11.64 9.20 -16.07
C PHE A 14 10.59 10.27 -16.38
N PRO A 15 10.84 11.57 -16.07
CA PRO A 15 9.83 12.62 -16.18
C PRO A 15 9.27 12.76 -17.60
N ASP A 16 10.08 12.50 -18.62
CA ASP A 16 9.64 12.58 -20.02
C ASP A 16 8.55 11.55 -20.36
N LEU A 17 8.52 10.37 -19.69
CA LEU A 17 7.52 9.34 -19.93
C LEU A 17 6.14 9.70 -19.37
N VAL A 18 6.09 10.54 -18.34
CA VAL A 18 4.84 10.98 -17.69
C VAL A 18 4.39 12.37 -18.16
N ASP A 19 5.13 13.00 -19.06
CA ASP A 19 4.74 14.27 -19.67
C ASP A 19 3.52 14.07 -20.59
N LEU A 20 2.47 14.86 -20.37
CA LEU A 20 1.24 14.78 -21.17
C LEU A 20 1.50 15.03 -22.67
N ARG A 21 2.50 15.84 -23.00
CA ARG A 21 2.89 16.10 -24.41
C ARG A 21 3.53 14.88 -25.06
N PHE A 22 4.26 14.07 -24.28
CA PHE A 22 4.81 12.81 -24.76
C PHE A 22 3.69 11.85 -25.16
N THR A 23 2.69 11.66 -24.30
CA THR A 23 1.53 10.81 -24.58
C THR A 23 0.78 11.28 -25.82
N ALA A 24 0.47 12.58 -25.89
CA ALA A 24 -0.22 13.14 -27.04
C ALA A 24 0.55 12.97 -28.37
N LYS A 25 1.88 13.18 -28.34
CA LYS A 25 2.72 12.96 -29.51
C LYS A 25 2.81 11.49 -29.90
N MET A 26 2.88 10.60 -28.94
CA MET A 26 2.88 9.16 -29.19
C MET A 26 1.58 8.72 -29.83
N GLU A 27 0.40 9.12 -29.32
CA GLU A 27 -0.90 8.83 -29.91
C GLU A 27 -1.01 9.31 -31.34
N GLN A 28 -0.60 10.57 -31.59
CA GLN A 28 -0.57 11.12 -32.96
C GLN A 28 0.32 10.30 -33.89
N THR A 29 1.49 9.85 -33.42
CA THR A 29 2.38 9.02 -34.23
C THR A 29 1.76 7.64 -34.51
N LEU A 30 1.05 7.04 -33.53
CA LEU A 30 0.35 5.79 -33.72
C LEU A 30 -0.79 5.92 -34.76
N ASP A 31 -1.47 7.05 -34.80
CA ASP A 31 -2.47 7.35 -35.84
C ASP A 31 -1.82 7.36 -37.22
N HIS A 32 -0.69 8.04 -37.41
CA HIS A 32 0.06 8.04 -38.68
C HIS A 32 0.56 6.63 -39.07
N ILE A 33 0.95 5.80 -38.07
CA ILE A 33 1.31 4.40 -38.32
C ILE A 33 0.08 3.61 -38.81
N SER A 34 -1.08 3.84 -38.18
CA SER A 34 -2.33 3.14 -38.54
C SER A 34 -2.79 3.44 -39.96
N THR A 35 -2.51 4.64 -40.48
CA THR A 35 -2.80 5.05 -41.87
C THR A 35 -1.72 4.66 -42.86
N GLY A 36 -0.60 4.11 -42.41
CA GLY A 36 0.54 3.72 -43.24
C GLY A 36 1.42 4.88 -43.68
N GLU A 37 1.27 6.07 -43.10
CA GLU A 37 2.10 7.25 -43.37
C GLU A 37 3.49 7.15 -42.71
N VAL A 38 3.59 6.43 -41.58
CA VAL A 38 4.83 6.22 -40.83
C VAL A 38 5.05 4.73 -40.65
N ASP A 39 6.29 4.28 -40.86
CA ASP A 39 6.68 2.91 -40.56
C ASP A 39 6.91 2.75 -39.04
N TRP A 40 6.27 1.73 -38.43
CA TRP A 40 6.35 1.46 -37.01
C TRP A 40 7.72 0.93 -36.55
N ILE A 41 8.49 0.23 -37.44
CA ILE A 41 9.78 -0.37 -37.07
C ILE A 41 10.83 0.72 -36.73
N PRO A 42 11.08 1.71 -37.59
CA PRO A 42 11.98 2.82 -37.25
C PRO A 42 11.52 3.59 -36.00
N TYR A 43 10.21 3.84 -35.87
CA TYR A 43 9.67 4.54 -34.70
C TYR A 43 9.95 3.80 -33.40
N LEU A 44 9.65 2.48 -33.32
CA LEU A 44 9.92 1.69 -32.13
C LEU A 44 11.41 1.54 -31.86
N ARG A 45 12.23 1.43 -32.92
CA ARG A 45 13.69 1.35 -32.77
C ARG A 45 14.24 2.64 -32.14
N GLU A 46 13.81 3.80 -32.62
CA GLU A 46 14.22 5.09 -32.06
C GLU A 46 13.73 5.27 -30.63
N PHE A 47 12.46 4.94 -30.36
CA PHE A 47 11.86 5.02 -29.03
C PHE A 47 12.59 4.15 -28.00
N TYR A 48 13.00 2.95 -28.39
CA TYR A 48 13.59 2.00 -27.47
C TYR A 48 15.13 2.03 -27.45
N LEU A 49 15.77 2.05 -28.63
CA LEU A 49 17.21 1.94 -28.82
C LEU A 49 17.89 3.23 -29.29
N GLY A 50 17.16 4.33 -29.50
CA GLY A 50 17.73 5.61 -29.86
C GLY A 50 18.70 6.16 -28.81
N ASP A 51 19.42 7.21 -29.12
CA ASP A 51 20.39 7.83 -28.20
C ASP A 51 19.75 8.26 -26.85
N ASN A 52 18.50 8.71 -26.90
CA ASN A 52 17.64 8.99 -25.74
C ASN A 52 16.53 7.95 -25.59
N GLY A 53 16.72 6.75 -26.14
CA GLY A 53 15.73 5.67 -26.08
C GLY A 53 15.56 5.11 -24.68
N LEU A 54 14.46 4.38 -24.48
CA LEU A 54 14.07 3.87 -23.17
C LEU A 54 15.15 2.96 -22.55
N ASP A 55 15.79 2.08 -23.33
CA ASP A 55 16.87 1.23 -22.85
C ASP A 55 18.07 2.03 -22.30
N THR A 56 18.45 3.10 -23.00
CA THR A 56 19.52 4.00 -22.56
C THR A 56 19.15 4.73 -21.28
N GLN A 57 17.93 5.26 -21.20
CA GLN A 57 17.42 5.94 -20.00
C GLN A 57 17.40 5.00 -18.81
N VAL A 58 16.89 3.77 -18.96
CA VAL A 58 16.83 2.78 -17.88
C VAL A 58 18.23 2.46 -17.35
N ARG A 59 19.20 2.19 -18.24
CA ARG A 59 20.59 1.90 -17.85
C ARG A 59 21.25 3.07 -17.10
N GLN A 60 20.96 4.31 -17.50
CA GLN A 60 21.50 5.50 -16.82
C GLN A 60 20.93 5.74 -15.45
N GLN A 61 19.68 5.32 -15.21
CA GLN A 61 18.98 5.53 -13.95
C GLN A 61 19.09 4.34 -13.00
N GLU A 62 19.39 3.13 -13.49
CA GLU A 62 19.40 1.89 -12.72
C GLU A 62 20.23 2.01 -11.43
N ASP A 63 21.45 2.55 -11.55
CA ASP A 63 22.35 2.74 -10.40
C ASP A 63 21.94 3.90 -9.45
N ARG A 64 21.03 4.75 -9.91
CA ARG A 64 20.55 5.92 -9.15
C ARG A 64 19.29 5.65 -8.37
N ILE A 65 18.52 4.61 -8.77
CA ILE A 65 17.27 4.27 -8.12
C ILE A 65 17.59 3.58 -6.79
N ASP A 66 17.23 4.24 -5.69
CA ASP A 66 17.23 3.61 -4.37
C ASP A 66 15.98 2.70 -4.25
N PRO A 67 16.16 1.37 -4.12
CA PRO A 67 15.03 0.44 -4.00
C PRO A 67 14.16 0.68 -2.75
N ALA A 68 14.72 1.25 -1.69
CA ALA A 68 13.97 1.58 -0.49
C ALA A 68 13.08 2.81 -0.73
N GLU A 69 13.63 3.84 -1.36
CA GLU A 69 12.89 5.04 -1.74
C GLU A 69 11.79 4.73 -2.75
N ALA A 70 12.09 3.95 -3.78
CA ALA A 70 11.14 3.54 -4.83
C ALA A 70 9.91 2.78 -4.30
N LYS A 71 10.02 2.18 -3.11
CA LYS A 71 8.93 1.49 -2.41
C LYS A 71 8.28 2.34 -1.31
N THR A 72 8.64 3.60 -1.20
CA THR A 72 8.08 4.53 -0.21
C THR A 72 7.03 5.40 -0.86
N VAL A 73 5.90 5.54 -0.18
CA VAL A 73 4.84 6.50 -0.53
C VAL A 73 4.80 7.54 0.58
N GLU A 74 5.10 8.78 0.24
CA GLU A 74 4.97 9.91 1.16
C GLU A 74 3.54 10.44 1.08
N LEU A 75 2.86 10.53 2.21
CA LEU A 75 1.56 11.14 2.36
C LEU A 75 1.72 12.37 3.24
N GLU A 76 1.45 13.55 2.69
CA GLU A 76 1.77 14.86 3.27
C GLU A 76 1.26 15.08 4.72
N ASN A 77 0.19 14.37 5.11
CA ASN A 77 -0.47 14.57 6.40
C ASN A 77 -0.15 13.47 7.43
N LEU A 78 0.79 12.56 7.13
CA LEU A 78 1.11 11.46 8.03
C LEU A 78 2.52 11.60 8.63
N PRO A 79 2.68 11.39 9.94
CA PRO A 79 3.98 11.43 10.61
C PRO A 79 4.78 10.12 10.43
N VAL A 80 4.38 9.26 9.49
CA VAL A 80 4.93 7.93 9.27
C VAL A 80 5.16 7.68 7.79
N LYS A 81 6.07 6.78 7.45
CA LYS A 81 6.30 6.35 6.07
C LYS A 81 5.37 5.19 5.72
N VAL A 82 4.82 5.23 4.52
CA VAL A 82 4.12 4.09 3.94
C VAL A 82 5.08 3.36 3.01
N ARG A 83 5.27 2.07 3.22
CA ARG A 83 6.15 1.21 2.43
C ARG A 83 5.36 0.16 1.66
N ILE A 84 5.85 -0.20 0.49
CA ILE A 84 5.28 -1.30 -0.32
C ILE A 84 6.12 -2.56 -0.07
N GLY A 85 5.53 -3.52 0.61
CA GLY A 85 6.16 -4.80 0.92
C GLY A 85 5.63 -5.95 0.05
N LYS A 86 6.21 -7.15 0.24
CA LYS A 86 5.80 -8.37 -0.45
C LYS A 86 4.33 -8.73 -0.22
N PHE A 87 3.79 -8.40 0.94
CA PHE A 87 2.42 -8.72 1.36
C PHE A 87 1.45 -7.54 1.27
N GLY A 88 1.87 -6.45 0.66
CA GLY A 88 1.08 -5.22 0.51
C GLY A 88 1.69 -4.02 1.24
N PRO A 89 0.97 -2.89 1.28
CA PRO A 89 1.43 -1.70 1.94
C PRO A 89 1.46 -1.86 3.47
N TYR A 90 2.43 -1.23 4.11
CA TYR A 90 2.55 -1.19 5.56
C TYR A 90 3.08 0.16 6.04
N LEU A 91 2.75 0.52 7.26
CA LEU A 91 3.27 1.68 7.97
C LEU A 91 4.65 1.36 8.55
N GLU A 92 5.55 2.33 8.50
CA GLU A 92 6.85 2.30 9.15
C GLU A 92 6.97 3.57 10.00
N ALA A 93 7.05 3.40 11.31
CA ALA A 93 7.18 4.48 12.28
C ALA A 93 8.39 4.24 13.18
N GLU A 94 9.05 5.31 13.59
CA GLU A 94 10.08 5.25 14.62
C GLU A 94 9.46 5.51 16.00
N ASN A 95 9.69 4.62 16.94
CA ASN A 95 9.23 4.75 18.32
C ASN A 95 10.41 4.47 19.28
N ASN A 96 10.88 5.51 19.97
CA ASN A 96 11.98 5.42 20.95
C ASN A 96 13.27 4.77 20.42
N GLY A 97 13.56 4.92 19.11
CA GLY A 97 14.74 4.34 18.47
C GLY A 97 14.51 2.96 17.85
N ASP A 98 13.35 2.37 18.05
CA ASP A 98 12.94 1.12 17.41
C ASP A 98 11.99 1.41 16.22
N THR A 99 12.13 0.62 15.16
CA THR A 99 11.22 0.69 14.01
C THR A 99 10.02 -0.20 14.25
N VAL A 100 8.83 0.42 14.32
CA VAL A 100 7.55 -0.29 14.41
C VAL A 100 6.90 -0.33 13.04
N THR A 101 6.43 -1.51 12.63
CA THR A 101 5.72 -1.70 11.36
C THR A 101 4.34 -2.27 11.58
N ALA A 102 3.34 -1.73 10.86
CA ALA A 102 1.97 -2.24 10.88
C ALA A 102 1.42 -2.37 9.46
N SER A 103 0.83 -3.52 9.13
CA SER A 103 0.21 -3.73 7.82
C SER A 103 -1.00 -2.83 7.64
N ILE A 104 -1.15 -2.24 6.46
CA ILE A 104 -2.34 -1.47 6.09
C ILE A 104 -3.37 -2.45 5.52
N PRO A 105 -4.60 -2.47 6.05
CA PRO A 105 -5.69 -3.29 5.51
C PRO A 105 -5.99 -2.99 4.04
N GLN A 106 -6.35 -4.01 3.26
CA GLN A 106 -6.62 -3.90 1.83
C GLN A 106 -7.84 -3.03 1.49
N ASN A 107 -8.75 -2.87 2.44
CA ASN A 107 -9.94 -2.02 2.30
C ASN A 107 -9.69 -0.54 2.57
N LEU A 108 -8.49 -0.16 3.05
CA LEU A 108 -8.11 1.23 3.23
C LEU A 108 -7.40 1.77 1.98
N THR A 109 -7.89 2.90 1.51
CA THR A 109 -7.24 3.66 0.43
C THR A 109 -6.27 4.71 1.01
N PRO A 110 -5.37 5.30 0.21
CA PRO A 110 -4.51 6.39 0.70
C PRO A 110 -5.28 7.58 1.29
N SER A 111 -6.49 7.86 0.78
CA SER A 111 -7.37 8.93 1.27
C SER A 111 -8.05 8.61 2.61
N ASP A 112 -8.18 7.33 2.95
CA ASP A 112 -8.80 6.89 4.20
C ASP A 112 -7.77 6.80 5.34
N LEU A 113 -6.48 6.88 5.01
CA LEU A 113 -5.39 6.77 5.96
C LEU A 113 -5.09 8.13 6.58
N ASP A 114 -5.73 8.41 7.70
CA ASP A 114 -5.54 9.59 8.51
C ASP A 114 -4.66 9.30 9.76
N PRO A 115 -4.21 10.32 10.50
CA PRO A 115 -3.41 10.12 11.71
C PRO A 115 -4.07 9.24 12.78
N ALA A 116 -5.40 9.28 12.92
CA ALA A 116 -6.12 8.46 13.88
C ALA A 116 -6.09 6.96 13.50
N GLN A 117 -6.27 6.67 12.21
CA GLN A 117 -6.14 5.30 11.68
C GLN A 117 -4.71 4.78 11.85
N VAL A 118 -3.71 5.60 11.57
CA VAL A 118 -2.29 5.26 11.76
C VAL A 118 -2.01 4.91 13.22
N GLU A 119 -2.47 5.74 14.16
CA GLU A 119 -2.30 5.50 15.59
C GLU A 119 -2.92 4.16 16.02
N VAL A 120 -4.14 3.87 15.57
CA VAL A 120 -4.83 2.61 15.88
C VAL A 120 -4.06 1.39 15.35
N LEU A 121 -3.55 1.46 14.11
CA LEU A 121 -2.78 0.36 13.51
C LEU A 121 -1.45 0.13 14.25
N LEU A 122 -0.77 1.19 14.64
CA LEU A 122 0.49 1.11 15.38
C LEU A 122 0.27 0.62 16.81
N LYS A 123 -0.74 1.15 17.54
CA LYS A 123 -1.07 0.69 18.90
C LYS A 123 -1.40 -0.78 18.95
N GLN A 124 -2.21 -1.28 18.02
CA GLN A 124 -2.50 -2.71 17.95
C GLN A 124 -1.24 -3.56 17.83
N LYS A 125 -0.19 -3.03 17.18
CA LYS A 125 1.07 -3.75 16.99
C LYS A 125 1.96 -3.69 18.23
N THR A 126 1.99 -2.59 18.96
CA THR A 126 2.85 -2.36 20.14
C THR A 126 2.22 -2.85 21.44
N GLU A 127 0.92 -2.63 21.62
CA GLU A 127 0.20 -2.91 22.84
C GLU A 127 -0.62 -4.21 22.79
N GLY A 128 -0.70 -4.80 21.58
CA GLY A 128 -1.53 -5.98 21.32
C GLY A 128 -2.98 -5.63 20.98
N PRO A 129 -3.83 -6.67 20.85
CA PRO A 129 -5.23 -6.50 20.49
C PRO A 129 -6.04 -5.87 21.63
N GLU A 130 -6.98 -5.02 21.26
CA GLU A 130 -7.91 -4.41 22.20
C GLU A 130 -8.87 -5.47 22.77
N LYS A 131 -8.85 -5.63 24.09
CA LYS A 131 -9.72 -6.57 24.79
C LYS A 131 -11.08 -5.92 25.05
N LEU A 132 -12.15 -6.45 24.45
CA LEU A 132 -13.52 -5.98 24.65
C LEU A 132 -14.13 -6.50 25.96
N GLY A 133 -13.77 -7.71 26.38
CA GLY A 133 -14.29 -8.34 27.59
C GLY A 133 -14.10 -9.84 27.59
N MET A 134 -14.94 -10.53 28.39
CA MET A 134 -14.96 -11.99 28.50
C MET A 134 -16.27 -12.53 27.92
N HIS A 135 -16.18 -13.59 27.14
CA HIS A 135 -17.37 -14.27 26.60
C HIS A 135 -18.20 -14.86 27.74
N PRO A 136 -19.52 -14.59 27.81
CA PRO A 136 -20.33 -14.92 28.97
C PRO A 136 -20.45 -16.44 29.24
N GLU A 137 -20.39 -17.26 28.19
CA GLU A 137 -20.54 -18.72 28.33
C GLU A 137 -19.21 -19.44 28.49
N THR A 138 -18.16 -19.02 27.73
CA THR A 138 -16.88 -19.74 27.71
C THR A 138 -15.86 -19.19 28.69
N GLY A 139 -16.02 -17.91 29.11
CA GLY A 139 -15.06 -17.21 29.96
C GLY A 139 -13.74 -16.88 29.24
N GLU A 140 -13.69 -17.01 27.89
CA GLU A 140 -12.54 -16.66 27.09
C GLU A 140 -12.54 -15.16 26.76
N PRO A 141 -11.38 -14.51 26.63
CA PRO A 141 -11.31 -13.10 26.24
C PRO A 141 -11.77 -12.90 24.79
N ILE A 142 -12.50 -11.82 24.56
CA ILE A 142 -12.87 -11.34 23.23
C ILE A 142 -12.01 -10.14 22.88
N TYR A 143 -11.37 -10.21 21.74
CA TYR A 143 -10.48 -9.17 21.22
C TYR A 143 -11.04 -8.53 19.95
N LEU A 144 -10.86 -7.22 19.82
CA LEU A 144 -11.09 -6.49 18.59
C LEU A 144 -9.74 -6.24 17.90
N LEU A 145 -9.63 -6.70 16.66
CA LEU A 145 -8.41 -6.58 15.86
C LEU A 145 -8.72 -5.97 14.49
N ILE A 146 -7.68 -5.39 13.90
CA ILE A 146 -7.71 -4.96 12.50
C ILE A 146 -6.77 -5.89 11.73
N GLY A 147 -7.32 -6.61 10.77
CA GLY A 147 -6.58 -7.51 9.87
C GLY A 147 -6.53 -7.01 8.45
N SER A 148 -5.94 -7.82 7.55
CA SER A 148 -5.79 -7.46 6.14
C SER A 148 -7.10 -7.17 5.41
N TYR A 149 -8.22 -7.70 5.90
CA TYR A 149 -9.56 -7.53 5.29
C TYR A 149 -10.47 -6.57 6.08
N GLY A 150 -9.91 -5.88 7.07
CA GLY A 150 -10.65 -4.96 7.94
C GLY A 150 -10.78 -5.46 9.39
N PRO A 151 -11.60 -4.80 10.20
CA PRO A 151 -11.80 -5.14 11.60
C PRO A 151 -12.54 -6.48 11.78
N TYR A 152 -12.13 -7.24 12.79
CA TYR A 152 -12.74 -8.51 13.17
C TYR A 152 -12.62 -8.73 14.67
N VAL A 153 -13.47 -9.58 15.22
CA VAL A 153 -13.39 -10.06 16.61
C VAL A 153 -12.77 -11.44 16.67
N GLN A 154 -12.01 -11.70 17.74
CA GLN A 154 -11.37 -12.98 18.01
C GLN A 154 -11.73 -13.45 19.41
N LEU A 155 -12.14 -14.72 19.53
CA LEU A 155 -12.42 -15.39 20.79
C LEU A 155 -11.20 -16.20 21.24
N GLY A 156 -10.72 -15.91 22.42
CA GLY A 156 -9.56 -16.57 23.02
C GLY A 156 -8.20 -16.10 22.50
N ASP A 157 -7.17 -16.49 23.23
CA ASP A 157 -5.78 -16.21 22.88
C ASP A 157 -5.28 -17.18 21.81
N LYS A 158 -4.32 -16.71 21.02
CA LYS A 158 -3.56 -17.59 20.14
C LYS A 158 -2.44 -18.23 20.98
N THR A 159 -2.57 -19.52 21.24
CA THR A 159 -1.61 -20.34 21.99
C THR A 159 -1.19 -21.55 21.16
N ASP A 160 -0.22 -22.32 21.65
CA ASP A 160 0.17 -23.59 21.02
C ASP A 160 -0.98 -24.60 21.01
N ASP A 161 -1.82 -24.58 22.06
CA ASP A 161 -3.02 -25.42 22.17
C ASP A 161 -4.19 -24.88 21.31
N ASN A 162 -4.24 -23.57 21.06
CA ASN A 162 -5.23 -22.91 20.20
C ASN A 162 -4.56 -22.05 19.12
N PRO A 163 -3.92 -22.66 18.10
CA PRO A 163 -3.18 -21.94 17.08
C PRO A 163 -4.08 -21.13 16.12
N LYS A 164 -5.38 -21.44 16.07
CA LYS A 164 -6.39 -20.79 15.22
C LYS A 164 -7.64 -20.44 16.02
N PRO A 165 -7.59 -19.43 16.88
CA PRO A 165 -8.77 -19.00 17.64
C PRO A 165 -9.91 -18.60 16.68
N LYS A 166 -11.15 -18.74 17.14
CA LYS A 166 -12.35 -18.39 16.36
C LYS A 166 -12.35 -16.90 16.05
N ARG A 167 -12.74 -16.54 14.83
CA ARG A 167 -12.77 -15.15 14.34
C ARG A 167 -14.05 -14.90 13.58
N ALA A 168 -14.60 -13.70 13.75
CA ALA A 168 -15.73 -13.21 12.98
C ALA A 168 -15.43 -11.79 12.46
N SER A 169 -15.63 -11.57 11.17
CA SER A 169 -15.52 -10.24 10.58
C SER A 169 -16.70 -9.37 11.03
N LEU A 170 -16.47 -8.09 11.25
CA LEU A 170 -17.57 -7.18 11.58
C LEU A 170 -18.51 -7.03 10.38
N PRO A 171 -19.82 -6.87 10.63
CA PRO A 171 -20.79 -6.54 9.58
C PRO A 171 -20.42 -5.26 8.85
N LYS A 172 -20.75 -5.20 7.55
CA LYS A 172 -20.54 -3.98 6.76
C LYS A 172 -21.32 -2.82 7.37
N GLY A 173 -20.62 -1.72 7.64
CA GLY A 173 -21.21 -0.49 8.20
C GLY A 173 -21.09 -0.35 9.71
N LEU A 174 -20.69 -1.41 10.44
CA LEU A 174 -20.38 -1.29 11.85
C LEU A 174 -18.96 -0.73 12.01
N LYS A 175 -18.85 0.42 12.66
CA LYS A 175 -17.55 1.04 12.95
C LYS A 175 -16.91 0.38 14.16
N LYS A 176 -15.59 0.41 14.25
CA LYS A 176 -14.82 -0.11 15.39
C LYS A 176 -15.30 0.45 16.73
N GLU A 177 -15.62 1.75 16.75
CA GLU A 177 -16.05 2.50 17.92
C GLU A 177 -17.43 2.05 18.47
N ASP A 178 -18.24 1.44 17.61
CA ASP A 178 -19.59 0.96 17.93
C ASP A 178 -19.58 -0.52 18.38
N VAL A 179 -18.43 -1.18 18.39
CA VAL A 179 -18.30 -2.59 18.78
C VAL A 179 -18.26 -2.71 20.30
N THR A 180 -19.29 -3.30 20.87
CA THR A 180 -19.38 -3.64 22.29
C THR A 180 -19.27 -5.13 22.50
N LEU A 181 -19.09 -5.55 23.76
CA LEU A 181 -19.10 -6.96 24.13
C LEU A 181 -20.40 -7.69 23.71
N GLU A 182 -21.52 -6.97 23.70
CA GLU A 182 -22.84 -7.52 23.34
C GLU A 182 -22.99 -7.72 21.82
N THR A 183 -22.26 -6.94 21.01
CA THR A 183 -22.30 -7.01 19.55
C THR A 183 -21.19 -7.84 18.95
N ALA A 184 -20.23 -8.26 19.76
CA ALA A 184 -19.06 -9.05 19.39
C ALA A 184 -19.32 -10.57 19.51
#